data_6ec8a1b9cab57a29582eddf48e5fafa9
#
_entry.id   6ec8a1b9cab57a29582eddf48e5fafa9
#
_cell.length_a   1.000
_cell.length_b   1.000
_cell.length_c   1.000
_cell.angle_alpha   90.00
_cell.angle_beta   90.00
_cell.angle_gamma   90.00
#
_symmetry.space_group_name_H-M   'P 1'
#
loop_
_entity.id
_entity.type
_entity.pdbx_description
1 polymer ?
#
loop_
_entity_poly.entity_id
_entity_poly.type
_entity_poly.pdbx_seq_one_letter_code
_entity_poly.pdbx_strand_id
1 'polypeptide(L)'
;MRQHATYLTFLILTFCASCTEKDHFIETKPSIVPNTEAMEEIMAQDKWIYQEMKLNYFWSDKMKDSSDYDYSLPPDQFFRTLIVDEDRFSYCYPNEDYHPMTKGQNLNETVKLDSIYVVGDKRIGYFYYSGFETEADVTDVVFKMAGVDELIIDVRNNPGGYVATCIYLSSIIAPKEARGKLFCSYRYNDRLNKLYKEESGLEYRCSYFRSDALTANRSLDLNRVYILTGHHSASCSELLINCLKPYMTVVVIGQTTTGKDVGMHPLSSRYCKYVLMPITFRTYNAVGVSVPVTGIVPDILYEDESITGKIGDVNETLLGRALEEITKTNNIK
;
A
#
# COMPACT_ATOMS: atom_id res chain seq x y z
N MET A 1 50.00 37.54 -9.84
CA MET A 1 50.84 37.65 -8.62
C MET A 1 50.44 36.47 -7.71
N ARG A 2 51.47 35.61 -7.47
CA ARG A 2 51.74 34.68 -6.34
C ARG A 2 50.55 33.88 -5.83
N GLN A 3 50.42 32.57 -6.15
CA GLN A 3 51.14 31.38 -5.62
C GLN A 3 51.24 31.33 -4.08
N HIS A 4 50.63 30.31 -3.48
CA HIS A 4 51.38 29.35 -2.64
C HIS A 4 50.58 28.08 -2.44
N ALA A 5 51.17 26.99 -2.93
CA ALA A 5 50.85 25.62 -2.58
C ALA A 5 51.65 25.23 -1.32
N THR A 6 51.10 24.36 -0.46
CA THR A 6 51.89 23.70 0.56
C THR A 6 51.53 22.21 0.64
N TYR A 7 52.56 21.40 0.49
CA TYR A 7 52.59 19.96 0.43
C TYR A 7 52.38 19.31 1.78
N LEU A 8 51.69 18.17 1.77
CA LEU A 8 51.53 17.29 2.91
C LEU A 8 52.58 16.18 2.85
N THR A 9 53.34 16.01 3.93
CA THR A 9 54.38 15.00 4.05
C THR A 9 53.87 13.82 4.83
N PHE A 10 53.96 12.61 4.22
CA PHE A 10 53.79 11.31 4.87
C PHE A 10 54.92 11.02 5.85
N LEU A 11 54.58 10.51 7.03
CA LEU A 11 55.56 9.86 7.90
C LEU A 11 55.00 8.48 8.31
N ILE A 12 55.65 7.44 7.81
CA ILE A 12 55.48 6.05 8.22
C ILE A 12 56.49 5.81 9.37
N LEU A 13 56.03 5.28 10.49
CA LEU A 13 56.89 4.72 11.52
C LEU A 13 56.31 3.37 11.98
N THR A 14 56.98 2.32 11.52
CA THR A 14 56.97 0.99 12.09
C THR A 14 57.77 0.95 13.37
N PHE A 15 57.23 0.38 14.45
CA PHE A 15 58.04 -0.31 15.46
C PHE A 15 57.34 -1.45 16.18
N CYS A 16 58.15 -2.42 16.50
CA CYS A 16 57.93 -3.80 16.92
C CYS A 16 57.27 -3.99 18.28
N ALA A 17 56.80 -5.21 18.40
CA ALA A 17 56.21 -5.87 19.57
C ALA A 17 57.14 -5.86 20.80
N SER A 18 56.52 -5.71 21.99
CA SER A 18 56.94 -6.37 23.23
C SER A 18 55.72 -6.61 24.08
N CYS A 19 55.61 -7.87 24.49
CA CYS A 19 54.61 -8.36 25.42
C CYS A 19 54.82 -7.78 26.82
N THR A 20 53.72 -7.33 27.49
CA THR A 20 53.49 -7.60 28.91
C THR A 20 52.07 -7.25 29.30
N GLU A 21 51.48 -8.22 30.05
CA GLU A 21 50.38 -8.17 31.00
C GLU A 21 49.02 -7.55 30.62
N LYS A 22 48.05 -8.45 30.72
CA LYS A 22 46.62 -8.25 30.65
C LYS A 22 46.12 -7.49 31.87
N ASP A 23 45.75 -6.22 31.67
CA ASP A 23 44.73 -5.59 32.49
C ASP A 23 43.45 -5.56 31.71
N HIS A 24 42.48 -6.38 32.11
CA HIS A 24 41.09 -6.33 31.66
C HIS A 24 40.45 -5.04 32.21
N PHE A 25 40.63 -3.94 31.53
CA PHE A 25 39.67 -2.82 31.64
C PHE A 25 38.40 -3.23 30.92
N ILE A 26 37.42 -3.69 31.68
CA ILE A 26 36.04 -3.72 31.25
C ILE A 26 35.64 -2.25 31.15
N GLU A 27 35.65 -1.68 29.94
CA GLU A 27 34.91 -0.48 29.66
C GLU A 27 33.42 -0.78 29.88
N THR A 28 32.96 -0.52 31.08
CA THR A 28 31.54 -0.35 31.34
C THR A 28 31.10 0.90 30.57
N LYS A 29 30.45 0.67 29.41
CA LYS A 29 29.69 1.76 28.80
C LYS A 29 28.85 2.41 29.92
N PRO A 30 28.93 3.73 30.10
CA PRO A 30 28.08 4.39 31.09
C PRO A 30 26.65 4.03 30.74
N SER A 31 25.94 3.39 31.65
CA SER A 31 24.50 3.26 31.57
C SER A 31 23.97 4.70 31.64
N ILE A 32 23.57 5.23 30.49
CA ILE A 32 22.86 6.50 30.41
C ILE A 32 21.53 6.23 31.11
N VAL A 33 21.46 6.52 32.39
CA VAL A 33 20.17 6.64 33.09
C VAL A 33 19.52 7.84 32.43
N PRO A 34 18.38 7.70 31.75
CA PRO A 34 17.68 8.84 31.14
C PRO A 34 17.42 9.87 32.23
N ASN A 35 17.63 11.16 31.91
CA ASN A 35 17.20 12.26 32.78
C ASN A 35 15.71 12.07 33.10
N THR A 36 15.29 12.39 34.32
CA THR A 36 13.90 12.21 34.78
C THR A 36 12.89 12.84 33.80
N GLU A 37 13.20 14.03 33.27
CA GLU A 37 12.37 14.72 32.27
C GLU A 37 12.25 13.93 30.96
N ALA A 38 13.34 13.33 30.47
CA ALA A 38 13.29 12.51 29.26
C ALA A 38 12.47 11.23 29.45
N MET A 39 12.50 10.65 30.66
CA MET A 39 11.68 9.49 30.99
C MET A 39 10.20 9.86 31.07
N GLU A 40 9.86 10.99 31.69
CA GLU A 40 8.49 11.49 31.76
C GLU A 40 7.93 11.78 30.35
N GLU A 41 8.75 12.34 29.46
CA GLU A 41 8.37 12.56 28.06
C GLU A 41 8.10 11.23 27.32
N ILE A 42 8.94 10.21 27.50
CA ILE A 42 8.75 8.87 26.92
C ILE A 42 7.44 8.29 27.43
N MET A 43 7.23 8.27 28.76
CA MET A 43 6.02 7.74 29.36
C MET A 43 4.75 8.45 28.90
N ALA A 44 4.82 9.77 28.64
CA ALA A 44 3.70 10.53 28.13
C ALA A 44 3.36 10.14 26.68
N GLN A 45 4.39 9.94 25.84
CA GLN A 45 4.20 9.46 24.48
C GLN A 45 3.62 8.05 24.44
N ASP A 46 4.12 7.13 25.25
CA ASP A 46 3.66 5.74 25.30
C ASP A 46 2.21 5.64 25.80
N LYS A 47 1.82 6.47 26.77
CA LYS A 47 0.42 6.57 27.19
C LYS A 47 -0.49 7.04 26.07
N TRP A 48 -0.05 8.04 25.29
CA TRP A 48 -0.79 8.48 24.11
C TRP A 48 -0.87 7.37 23.04
N ILE A 49 0.25 6.69 22.74
CA ILE A 49 0.29 5.57 21.80
C ILE A 49 -0.70 4.47 22.22
N TYR A 50 -0.69 4.06 23.51
CA TYR A 50 -1.63 3.07 24.00
C TYR A 50 -3.08 3.51 23.83
N GLN A 51 -3.41 4.75 24.17
CA GLN A 51 -4.76 5.30 24.05
C GLN A 51 -5.23 5.30 22.59
N GLU A 52 -4.42 5.78 21.67
CA GLU A 52 -4.75 5.80 20.24
C GLU A 52 -4.91 4.38 19.66
N MET A 53 -4.03 3.46 20.03
CA MET A 53 -4.17 2.06 19.65
C MET A 53 -5.44 1.44 20.21
N LYS A 54 -5.75 1.66 21.49
CA LYS A 54 -6.98 1.15 22.11
C LYS A 54 -8.24 1.68 21.45
N LEU A 55 -8.22 2.93 20.96
CA LEU A 55 -9.34 3.56 20.28
C LEU A 55 -9.50 3.12 18.82
N ASN A 56 -8.40 2.97 18.07
CA ASN A 56 -8.40 2.91 16.61
C ASN A 56 -7.92 1.58 16.03
N TYR A 57 -7.09 0.82 16.77
CA TYR A 57 -6.52 -0.42 16.27
C TYR A 57 -7.59 -1.47 16.00
N PHE A 58 -7.50 -2.15 14.87
CA PHE A 58 -8.49 -3.14 14.45
C PHE A 58 -8.67 -4.27 15.47
N TRP A 59 -7.59 -4.75 16.06
CA TRP A 59 -7.58 -5.79 17.09
C TRP A 59 -7.41 -5.21 18.51
N SER A 60 -8.00 -4.05 18.78
CA SER A 60 -7.91 -3.39 20.09
C SER A 60 -8.51 -4.20 21.24
N ASP A 61 -9.42 -5.12 20.95
CA ASP A 61 -10.01 -6.10 21.88
C ASP A 61 -8.99 -7.15 22.36
N LYS A 62 -7.96 -7.45 21.54
CA LYS A 62 -6.88 -8.38 21.87
C LYS A 62 -5.71 -7.75 22.63
N MET A 63 -5.67 -6.44 22.74
CA MET A 63 -4.65 -5.74 23.52
C MET A 63 -4.82 -6.03 25.00
N LYS A 64 -3.70 -6.23 25.71
CA LYS A 64 -3.66 -6.37 27.16
C LYS A 64 -4.18 -5.12 27.88
N ASP A 65 -4.40 -5.24 29.18
CA ASP A 65 -4.73 -4.08 30.00
C ASP A 65 -3.54 -3.12 30.14
N SER A 66 -3.82 -1.84 30.33
CA SER A 66 -2.80 -0.79 30.40
C SER A 66 -1.71 -1.06 31.45
N SER A 67 -2.06 -1.74 32.56
CA SER A 67 -1.13 -2.10 33.63
C SER A 67 -0.09 -3.15 33.23
N ASP A 68 -0.30 -3.86 32.13
CA ASP A 68 0.54 -4.99 31.71
C ASP A 68 1.64 -4.57 30.73
N TYR A 69 1.76 -3.27 30.46
CA TYR A 69 2.74 -2.71 29.53
C TYR A 69 3.80 -1.87 30.26
N ASP A 70 5.03 -1.91 29.74
CA ASP A 70 6.14 -1.10 30.23
C ASP A 70 6.22 0.22 29.45
N TYR A 71 5.75 1.30 30.07
CA TYR A 71 5.74 2.67 29.55
C TYR A 71 7.11 3.37 29.61
N SER A 72 8.20 2.65 29.91
CA SER A 72 9.56 3.18 29.90
C SER A 72 10.33 2.83 28.64
N LEU A 73 9.73 2.08 27.73
CA LEU A 73 10.34 1.68 26.46
C LEU A 73 10.44 2.90 25.51
N PRO A 74 11.41 2.90 24.58
CA PRO A 74 11.34 3.82 23.45
C PRO A 74 9.99 3.70 22.71
N PRO A 75 9.36 4.82 22.28
CA PRO A 75 7.99 4.82 21.76
C PRO A 75 7.76 3.87 20.56
N ASP A 76 8.75 3.70 19.68
CA ASP A 76 8.69 2.75 18.56
C ASP A 76 8.71 1.29 19.04
N GLN A 77 9.46 0.99 20.09
CA GLN A 77 9.48 -0.32 20.72
C GLN A 77 8.20 -0.57 21.50
N PHE A 78 7.72 0.43 22.23
CA PHE A 78 6.43 0.36 22.93
C PHE A 78 5.30 0.05 21.94
N PHE A 79 5.20 0.79 20.83
CA PHE A 79 4.21 0.54 19.78
C PHE A 79 4.20 -0.91 19.31
N ARG A 80 5.38 -1.52 19.11
CA ARG A 80 5.50 -2.93 18.69
C ARG A 80 4.95 -3.92 19.71
N THR A 81 5.00 -3.59 21.00
CA THR A 81 4.43 -4.45 22.04
C THR A 81 2.90 -4.51 22.03
N LEU A 82 2.25 -3.55 21.36
CA LEU A 82 0.80 -3.46 21.25
C LEU A 82 0.25 -4.23 20.04
N ILE A 83 1.13 -4.63 19.11
CA ILE A 83 0.75 -5.30 17.86
C ILE A 83 0.53 -6.79 18.13
N VAL A 84 -0.60 -7.34 17.66
CA VAL A 84 -0.92 -8.77 17.77
C VAL A 84 -0.24 -9.57 16.65
N ASP A 85 -0.10 -10.88 16.84
CA ASP A 85 0.60 -11.77 15.90
C ASP A 85 -0.04 -11.83 14.50
N GLU A 86 -1.34 -11.60 14.40
CA GLU A 86 -2.06 -11.57 13.12
C GLU A 86 -1.78 -10.32 12.30
N ASP A 87 -1.26 -9.28 12.91
CA ASP A 87 -0.97 -8.02 12.25
C ASP A 87 0.41 -8.02 11.58
N ARG A 88 0.41 -8.12 10.27
CA ARG A 88 1.61 -8.13 9.42
C ARG A 88 2.01 -6.76 8.89
N PHE A 89 1.23 -5.71 9.15
CA PHE A 89 1.31 -4.48 8.37
C PHE A 89 1.39 -3.19 9.17
N SER A 90 1.05 -3.20 10.48
CA SER A 90 1.19 -2.00 11.30
C SER A 90 2.65 -1.62 11.54
N TYR A 91 2.95 -0.33 11.46
CA TYR A 91 4.28 0.21 11.73
C TYR A 91 4.19 1.64 12.28
N CYS A 92 5.30 2.16 12.78
CA CYS A 92 5.46 3.57 13.10
C CYS A 92 6.80 4.09 12.57
N TYR A 93 6.90 5.41 12.43
CA TYR A 93 8.13 6.07 11.99
C TYR A 93 8.25 7.46 12.65
N PRO A 94 9.49 8.02 12.77
CA PRO A 94 9.69 9.36 13.32
C PRO A 94 8.86 10.42 12.58
N ASN A 95 8.29 11.36 13.33
CA ASN A 95 7.38 12.37 12.79
C ASN A 95 8.08 13.35 11.83
N GLU A 96 9.38 13.57 11.98
CA GLU A 96 10.21 14.36 11.09
C GLU A 96 10.36 13.77 9.69
N ASP A 97 10.17 12.44 9.55
CA ASP A 97 10.14 11.73 8.26
C ASP A 97 8.72 11.71 7.65
N TYR A 98 7.73 12.21 8.38
CA TYR A 98 6.37 12.34 7.89
C TYR A 98 6.22 13.57 7.02
N HIS A 99 6.27 13.36 5.73
CA HIS A 99 5.79 14.32 4.75
C HIS A 99 4.38 13.88 4.33
N PRO A 100 3.30 14.51 4.86
CA PRO A 100 1.99 14.29 4.29
C PRO A 100 2.10 14.62 2.81
N MET A 101 1.61 13.75 1.94
CA MET A 101 1.64 13.97 0.50
C MET A 101 0.89 15.28 0.22
N THR A 102 1.62 16.38 0.16
CA THR A 102 1.09 17.68 -0.22
C THR A 102 0.91 17.67 -1.73
N LYS A 103 -0.28 18.07 -2.18
CA LYS A 103 -0.50 18.37 -3.60
C LYS A 103 0.64 19.28 -4.08
N GLY A 104 1.56 18.74 -4.90
CA GLY A 104 2.64 19.54 -5.50
C GLY A 104 4.07 19.03 -5.31
N GLN A 105 4.32 18.00 -4.52
CA GLN A 105 5.60 17.28 -4.64
C GLN A 105 5.59 16.50 -5.96
N ASN A 106 6.74 16.48 -6.68
CA ASN A 106 6.94 15.64 -7.85
C ASN A 106 6.83 14.16 -7.42
N LEU A 107 5.57 13.71 -7.32
CA LEU A 107 5.27 12.29 -7.20
C LEU A 107 5.84 11.66 -8.47
N ASN A 108 6.70 10.68 -8.31
CA ASN A 108 7.11 9.86 -9.43
C ASN A 108 5.83 9.41 -10.14
N GLU A 109 5.73 9.65 -11.44
CA GLU A 109 4.59 9.23 -12.24
C GLU A 109 4.24 7.78 -11.89
N THR A 110 3.00 7.56 -11.44
CA THR A 110 2.55 6.21 -11.04
C THR A 110 2.21 5.35 -12.24
N VAL A 111 1.87 5.98 -13.37
CA VAL A 111 1.79 5.31 -14.67
C VAL A 111 3.16 5.39 -15.34
N LYS A 112 3.85 4.26 -15.38
CA LYS A 112 5.23 4.17 -15.91
C LYS A 112 5.28 3.88 -17.41
N LEU A 113 4.22 3.30 -17.95
CA LEU A 113 4.11 2.92 -19.35
C LEU A 113 2.62 2.80 -19.71
N ASP A 114 2.24 3.34 -20.86
CA ASP A 114 0.91 3.16 -21.42
C ASP A 114 1.00 2.90 -22.94
N SER A 115 0.11 2.08 -23.46
CA SER A 115 0.07 1.69 -24.89
C SER A 115 -1.33 1.28 -25.31
N ILE A 116 -1.60 1.40 -26.62
CA ILE A 116 -2.78 0.78 -27.25
C ILE A 116 -2.28 -0.23 -28.28
N TYR A 117 -2.67 -1.49 -28.11
CA TYR A 117 -2.42 -2.55 -29.06
C TYR A 117 -3.65 -2.75 -29.94
N VAL A 118 -3.41 -3.10 -31.20
CA VAL A 118 -4.46 -3.50 -32.13
C VAL A 118 -4.23 -4.96 -32.50
N VAL A 119 -5.18 -5.81 -32.10
CA VAL A 119 -5.11 -7.24 -32.37
C VAL A 119 -6.40 -7.68 -33.05
N GLY A 120 -6.33 -8.02 -34.33
CA GLY A 120 -7.53 -8.18 -35.15
C GLY A 120 -8.27 -6.89 -35.32
N ASP A 121 -9.54 -6.87 -34.96
CA ASP A 121 -10.44 -5.70 -34.98
C ASP A 121 -10.53 -4.97 -33.62
N LYS A 122 -9.81 -5.46 -32.58
CA LYS A 122 -9.88 -4.92 -31.23
C LYS A 122 -8.76 -3.94 -30.93
N ARG A 123 -9.14 -2.86 -30.25
CA ARG A 123 -8.25 -1.91 -29.61
C ARG A 123 -8.11 -2.29 -28.12
N ILE A 124 -6.91 -2.63 -27.70
CA ILE A 124 -6.60 -3.11 -26.35
C ILE A 124 -5.74 -2.06 -25.66
N GLY A 125 -6.29 -1.43 -24.62
CA GLY A 125 -5.53 -0.54 -23.76
C GLY A 125 -4.65 -1.33 -22.79
N TYR A 126 -3.45 -0.84 -22.54
CA TYR A 126 -2.55 -1.36 -21.53
C TYR A 126 -1.90 -0.22 -20.77
N PHE A 127 -1.77 -0.35 -19.47
CA PHE A 127 -0.88 0.50 -18.69
C PHE A 127 -0.29 -0.24 -17.50
N TYR A 128 1.01 0.06 -17.25
CA TYR A 128 1.73 -0.39 -16.06
C TYR A 128 1.56 0.65 -14.96
N TYR A 129 0.96 0.24 -13.85
CA TYR A 129 0.54 1.11 -12.77
C TYR A 129 1.22 0.72 -11.45
N SER A 130 2.12 1.58 -10.96
CA SER A 130 3.01 1.27 -9.83
C SER A 130 2.50 1.72 -8.46
N GLY A 131 1.39 2.48 -8.37
CA GLY A 131 0.83 2.95 -7.10
C GLY A 131 -0.45 3.74 -7.28
N PHE A 132 -1.35 3.69 -6.29
CA PHE A 132 -2.60 4.45 -6.26
C PHE A 132 -2.38 5.79 -5.54
N GLU A 133 -1.60 6.71 -6.14
CA GLU A 133 -1.17 7.94 -5.50
C GLU A 133 -2.17 9.07 -5.73
N THR A 134 -2.41 9.48 -6.97
CA THR A 134 -3.30 10.59 -7.29
C THR A 134 -4.37 10.24 -8.33
N GLU A 135 -5.52 10.95 -8.27
CA GLU A 135 -6.53 10.85 -9.32
C GLU A 135 -6.06 11.47 -10.65
N ALA A 136 -5.08 12.40 -10.61
CA ALA A 136 -4.53 13.03 -11.80
C ALA A 136 -3.83 12.01 -12.70
N ASP A 137 -2.98 11.16 -12.14
CA ASP A 137 -2.26 10.12 -12.90
C ASP A 137 -3.23 9.17 -13.60
N VAL A 138 -4.30 8.77 -12.89
CA VAL A 138 -5.37 7.94 -13.45
C VAL A 138 -6.11 8.66 -14.57
N THR A 139 -6.40 9.95 -14.37
CA THR A 139 -7.12 10.77 -15.36
C THR A 139 -6.41 10.82 -16.69
N ASP A 140 -5.10 11.08 -16.67
CA ASP A 140 -4.29 11.23 -17.88
C ASP A 140 -4.19 9.93 -18.68
N VAL A 141 -3.97 8.79 -18.01
CA VAL A 141 -3.88 7.51 -18.70
C VAL A 141 -5.24 7.06 -19.25
N VAL A 142 -6.30 7.21 -18.48
CA VAL A 142 -7.65 6.81 -18.92
C VAL A 142 -8.12 7.63 -20.11
N PHE A 143 -7.77 8.93 -20.18
CA PHE A 143 -8.06 9.74 -21.35
C PHE A 143 -7.45 9.19 -22.64
N LYS A 144 -6.23 8.64 -22.55
CA LYS A 144 -5.57 7.97 -23.68
C LYS A 144 -6.25 6.64 -24.05
N MET A 145 -6.89 5.97 -23.09
CA MET A 145 -7.60 4.70 -23.28
C MET A 145 -9.03 4.86 -23.83
N ALA A 146 -9.45 6.04 -24.18
CA ALA A 146 -10.80 6.27 -24.74
C ALA A 146 -11.03 5.43 -25.99
N GLY A 147 -12.16 4.70 -26.03
CA GLY A 147 -12.55 3.87 -27.18
C GLY A 147 -11.77 2.57 -27.34
N VAL A 148 -11.16 2.05 -26.27
CA VAL A 148 -10.65 0.67 -26.23
C VAL A 148 -11.79 -0.32 -26.05
N ASP A 149 -11.64 -1.50 -26.64
CA ASP A 149 -12.60 -2.61 -26.49
C ASP A 149 -12.30 -3.46 -25.26
N GLU A 150 -11.03 -3.52 -24.87
CA GLU A 150 -10.51 -4.29 -23.73
C GLU A 150 -9.42 -3.49 -23.01
N LEU A 151 -9.24 -3.76 -21.73
CA LEU A 151 -8.22 -3.11 -20.91
C LEU A 151 -7.38 -4.12 -20.15
N ILE A 152 -6.07 -3.91 -20.16
CA ILE A 152 -5.09 -4.63 -19.36
C ILE A 152 -4.45 -3.64 -18.40
N ILE A 153 -4.53 -3.92 -17.08
CA ILE A 153 -3.89 -3.13 -16.02
C ILE A 153 -2.81 -3.97 -15.38
N ASP A 154 -1.58 -3.51 -15.47
CA ASP A 154 -0.44 -4.22 -14.89
C ASP A 154 -0.09 -3.62 -13.53
N VAL A 155 -0.45 -4.33 -12.47
CA VAL A 155 -0.20 -3.97 -11.06
C VAL A 155 0.81 -4.91 -10.39
N ARG A 156 1.64 -5.65 -11.16
CA ARG A 156 2.53 -6.69 -10.61
C ARG A 156 3.49 -6.18 -9.51
N ASN A 157 3.86 -4.92 -9.52
CA ASN A 157 4.73 -4.28 -8.52
C ASN A 157 4.03 -3.14 -7.78
N ASN A 158 2.71 -3.14 -7.70
CA ASN A 158 1.93 -2.08 -7.08
C ASN A 158 1.52 -2.46 -5.65
N PRO A 159 2.12 -1.85 -4.61
CA PRO A 159 1.82 -2.16 -3.20
C PRO A 159 0.49 -1.55 -2.70
N GLY A 160 -0.23 -0.84 -3.56
CA GLY A 160 -1.47 -0.16 -3.19
C GLY A 160 -1.34 1.37 -3.21
N GLY A 161 -1.95 2.02 -2.23
CA GLY A 161 -1.99 3.47 -2.07
C GLY A 161 -3.35 3.96 -1.56
N TYR A 162 -3.85 5.09 -2.07
CA TYR A 162 -5.08 5.69 -1.59
C TYR A 162 -6.34 4.97 -2.10
N VAL A 163 -7.23 4.63 -1.17
CA VAL A 163 -8.53 4.01 -1.50
C VAL A 163 -9.37 4.92 -2.39
N ALA A 164 -9.31 6.25 -2.19
CA ALA A 164 -10.02 7.22 -3.03
C ALA A 164 -9.62 7.10 -4.51
N THR A 165 -8.31 6.97 -4.79
CA THR A 165 -7.77 6.78 -6.14
C THR A 165 -8.19 5.43 -6.74
N CYS A 166 -8.23 4.37 -5.91
CA CYS A 166 -8.73 3.06 -6.33
C CYS A 166 -10.22 3.12 -6.72
N ILE A 167 -11.05 3.79 -5.91
CA ILE A 167 -12.48 4.00 -6.22
C ILE A 167 -12.64 4.79 -7.52
N TYR A 168 -11.84 5.85 -7.70
CA TYR A 168 -11.88 6.67 -8.89
C TYR A 168 -11.57 5.87 -10.16
N LEU A 169 -10.46 5.13 -10.19
CA LEU A 169 -10.09 4.25 -11.30
C LEU A 169 -11.17 3.20 -11.58
N SER A 170 -11.63 2.52 -10.52
CA SER A 170 -12.69 1.51 -10.64
C SER A 170 -13.98 2.09 -11.21
N SER A 171 -14.34 3.32 -10.83
CA SER A 171 -15.57 3.99 -11.32
C SER A 171 -15.52 4.35 -12.79
N ILE A 172 -14.31 4.54 -13.33
CA ILE A 172 -14.12 4.83 -14.76
C ILE A 172 -14.15 3.54 -15.60
N ILE A 173 -13.58 2.46 -15.06
CA ILE A 173 -13.46 1.16 -15.74
C ILE A 173 -14.81 0.43 -15.79
N ALA A 174 -15.48 0.39 -14.65
CA ALA A 174 -16.68 -0.43 -14.43
C ALA A 174 -17.82 -0.05 -15.39
N PRO A 175 -18.74 -1.00 -15.67
CA PRO A 175 -19.96 -0.70 -16.39
C PRO A 175 -20.72 0.47 -15.75
N LYS A 176 -21.35 1.28 -16.55
CA LYS A 176 -22.13 2.45 -16.08
C LYS A 176 -23.22 2.07 -15.06
N GLU A 177 -23.71 0.85 -15.11
CA GLU A 177 -24.68 0.29 -14.17
C GLU A 177 -24.12 0.12 -12.75
N ALA A 178 -22.79 0.13 -12.57
CA ALA A 178 -22.14 0.10 -11.25
C ALA A 178 -22.16 1.47 -10.54
N ARG A 179 -22.37 2.57 -11.27
CA ARG A 179 -22.35 3.94 -10.70
C ARG A 179 -23.34 4.07 -9.56
N GLY A 180 -22.87 4.68 -8.48
CA GLY A 180 -23.66 4.86 -7.26
C GLY A 180 -23.94 3.58 -6.47
N LYS A 181 -23.52 2.41 -6.95
CA LYS A 181 -23.61 1.16 -6.19
C LYS A 181 -22.44 1.03 -5.22
N LEU A 182 -22.60 0.15 -4.22
CA LEU A 182 -21.59 -0.11 -3.20
C LEU A 182 -20.28 -0.59 -3.84
N PHE A 183 -19.18 0.12 -3.60
CA PHE A 183 -17.85 -0.31 -3.97
C PHE A 183 -17.29 -1.23 -2.90
N CYS A 184 -17.16 -0.71 -1.67
CA CYS A 184 -16.73 -1.49 -0.51
C CYS A 184 -17.36 -0.99 0.79
N SER A 185 -17.39 -1.87 1.79
CA SER A 185 -17.66 -1.52 3.18
C SER A 185 -16.41 -1.69 4.03
N TYR A 186 -16.28 -0.87 5.08
CA TYR A 186 -15.16 -0.88 6.01
C TYR A 186 -15.67 -1.40 7.35
N ARG A 187 -15.01 -2.42 7.88
CA ARG A 187 -15.24 -2.89 9.24
C ARG A 187 -14.06 -2.49 10.09
N TYR A 188 -14.34 -1.71 11.11
CA TYR A 188 -13.40 -1.25 12.12
C TYR A 188 -13.47 -2.17 13.34
N ASN A 189 -12.81 -1.81 14.44
CA ASN A 189 -13.08 -2.44 15.72
C ASN A 189 -14.54 -2.16 16.19
N ASP A 190 -15.02 -2.93 17.15
CA ASP A 190 -16.43 -2.87 17.59
C ASP A 190 -16.85 -1.48 18.08
N ARG A 191 -15.94 -0.77 18.76
CA ARG A 191 -16.18 0.59 19.23
C ARG A 191 -16.48 1.55 18.08
N LEU A 192 -15.64 1.56 17.06
CA LEU A 192 -15.80 2.46 15.90
C LEU A 192 -17.00 2.06 15.04
N ASN A 193 -17.24 0.77 14.81
CA ASN A 193 -18.43 0.30 14.11
C ASN A 193 -19.70 0.77 14.82
N LYS A 194 -19.75 0.68 16.16
CA LYS A 194 -20.88 1.15 16.95
C LYS A 194 -21.09 2.66 16.78
N LEU A 195 -20.03 3.47 16.85
CA LEU A 195 -20.11 4.91 16.63
C LEU A 195 -20.63 5.24 15.22
N TYR A 196 -20.11 4.63 14.18
CA TYR A 196 -20.59 4.85 12.81
C TYR A 196 -22.06 4.47 12.64
N LYS A 197 -22.50 3.39 13.29
CA LYS A 197 -23.91 2.98 13.27
C LYS A 197 -24.81 4.00 13.97
N GLU A 198 -24.37 4.54 15.09
CA GLU A 198 -25.10 5.58 15.82
C GLU A 198 -25.20 6.90 15.02
N GLU A 199 -24.13 7.30 14.34
CA GLU A 199 -24.07 8.55 13.59
C GLU A 199 -24.79 8.48 12.23
N SER A 200 -24.66 7.38 11.50
CA SER A 200 -25.10 7.25 10.11
C SER A 200 -26.35 6.40 9.93
N GLY A 201 -26.72 5.59 10.92
CA GLY A 201 -27.74 4.54 10.79
C GLY A 201 -27.29 3.32 9.96
N LEU A 202 -26.10 3.35 9.37
CA LEU A 202 -25.55 2.25 8.61
C LEU A 202 -24.75 1.31 9.53
N GLU A 203 -24.82 0.02 9.28
CA GLU A 203 -24.09 -0.98 10.06
C GLU A 203 -22.56 -0.79 9.95
N TYR A 204 -22.11 -0.42 8.74
CA TYR A 204 -20.69 -0.17 8.46
C TYR A 204 -20.54 1.09 7.61
N ARG A 205 -19.38 1.72 7.70
CA ARG A 205 -18.98 2.77 6.76
C ARG A 205 -18.84 2.17 5.36
N CYS A 206 -19.33 2.89 4.35
CA CYS A 206 -19.34 2.43 2.97
C CYS A 206 -18.74 3.46 2.02
N SER A 207 -18.18 2.97 0.92
CA SER A 207 -17.84 3.78 -0.26
C SER A 207 -18.55 3.21 -1.49
N TYR A 208 -18.87 4.11 -2.41
CA TYR A 208 -19.66 3.80 -3.59
C TYR A 208 -18.88 4.13 -4.85
N PHE A 209 -19.16 3.45 -5.96
CA PHE A 209 -18.68 3.88 -7.27
C PHE A 209 -19.14 5.32 -7.53
N ARG A 210 -18.24 6.14 -8.02
CA ARG A 210 -18.55 7.55 -8.30
C ARG A 210 -19.49 7.67 -9.47
N SER A 211 -20.36 8.69 -9.37
CA SER A 211 -21.35 9.05 -10.41
C SER A 211 -21.24 10.51 -10.83
N ASP A 212 -20.17 11.20 -10.38
CA ASP A 212 -19.96 12.62 -10.74
C ASP A 212 -19.61 12.80 -12.22
N ALA A 213 -19.70 14.04 -12.69
CA ALA A 213 -19.49 14.40 -14.09
C ALA A 213 -18.08 13.98 -14.61
N LEU A 214 -17.06 13.99 -13.75
CA LEU A 214 -15.71 13.61 -14.16
C LEU A 214 -15.63 12.13 -14.51
N THR A 215 -16.17 11.26 -13.66
CA THR A 215 -16.20 9.82 -13.91
C THR A 215 -17.16 9.47 -15.03
N ALA A 216 -18.32 10.14 -15.12
CA ALA A 216 -19.30 9.90 -16.17
C ALA A 216 -18.77 10.19 -17.59
N ASN A 217 -18.04 11.30 -17.74
CA ASN A 217 -17.49 11.72 -19.04
C ASN A 217 -16.24 10.95 -19.47
N ARG A 218 -15.61 10.21 -18.55
CA ARG A 218 -14.38 9.43 -18.79
C ARG A 218 -14.60 7.94 -18.71
N SER A 219 -15.83 7.48 -18.54
CA SER A 219 -16.14 6.08 -18.39
C SER A 219 -15.72 5.29 -19.62
N LEU A 220 -14.98 4.22 -19.38
CA LEU A 220 -14.65 3.21 -20.39
C LEU A 220 -15.80 2.23 -20.58
N ASP A 221 -16.69 2.10 -19.59
CA ASP A 221 -17.93 1.28 -19.64
C ASP A 221 -17.64 -0.18 -20.07
N LEU A 222 -16.63 -0.78 -19.43
CA LEU A 222 -16.15 -2.11 -19.79
C LEU A 222 -16.90 -3.21 -19.04
N ASN A 223 -17.18 -4.30 -19.72
CA ASN A 223 -17.75 -5.51 -19.10
C ASN A 223 -16.68 -6.50 -18.62
N ARG A 224 -15.41 -6.28 -19.00
CA ARG A 224 -14.27 -7.11 -18.63
C ARG A 224 -13.01 -6.28 -18.52
N VAL A 225 -12.13 -6.70 -17.59
CA VAL A 225 -10.79 -6.16 -17.43
C VAL A 225 -9.81 -7.29 -17.15
N TYR A 226 -8.57 -7.17 -17.67
CA TYR A 226 -7.46 -8.07 -17.37
C TYR A 226 -6.52 -7.38 -16.41
N ILE A 227 -6.13 -8.06 -15.32
CA ILE A 227 -5.24 -7.50 -14.31
C ILE A 227 -4.03 -8.41 -14.16
N LEU A 228 -2.85 -7.85 -14.46
CA LEU A 228 -1.58 -8.57 -14.32
C LEU A 228 -1.06 -8.36 -12.89
N THR A 229 -0.82 -9.45 -12.18
CA THR A 229 -0.42 -9.43 -10.77
C THR A 229 0.95 -10.05 -10.53
N GLY A 230 1.59 -9.64 -9.44
CA GLY A 230 2.80 -10.21 -8.88
C GLY A 230 2.69 -10.33 -7.36
N HIS A 231 3.69 -10.92 -6.72
CA HIS A 231 3.74 -11.05 -5.25
C HIS A 231 3.69 -9.71 -4.51
N HIS A 232 4.08 -8.61 -5.17
CA HIS A 232 4.03 -7.26 -4.62
C HIS A 232 2.69 -6.53 -4.86
N SER A 233 1.76 -7.15 -5.59
CA SER A 233 0.41 -6.61 -5.73
C SER A 233 -0.30 -6.69 -4.38
N ALA A 234 -0.61 -5.54 -3.77
CA ALA A 234 -1.15 -5.50 -2.41
C ALA A 234 -2.21 -4.41 -2.23
N SER A 235 -3.01 -4.53 -1.17
CA SER A 235 -3.91 -3.46 -0.71
C SER A 235 -4.84 -2.94 -1.80
N CYS A 236 -4.69 -1.69 -2.28
CA CYS A 236 -5.55 -1.12 -3.33
C CYS A 236 -5.49 -1.89 -4.66
N SER A 237 -4.39 -2.58 -4.98
CA SER A 237 -4.33 -3.48 -6.14
C SER A 237 -5.27 -4.67 -5.98
N GLU A 238 -5.32 -5.24 -4.77
CA GLU A 238 -6.22 -6.35 -4.44
C GLU A 238 -7.67 -5.87 -4.26
N LEU A 239 -7.85 -4.66 -3.70
CA LEU A 239 -9.15 -4.00 -3.55
C LEU A 239 -9.80 -3.75 -4.92
N LEU A 240 -9.03 -3.28 -5.92
CA LEU A 240 -9.46 -3.11 -7.30
C LEU A 240 -10.05 -4.42 -7.85
N ILE A 241 -9.30 -5.51 -7.75
CA ILE A 241 -9.74 -6.84 -8.21
C ILE A 241 -11.00 -7.28 -7.48
N ASN A 242 -10.98 -7.24 -6.14
CA ASN A 242 -12.06 -7.75 -5.31
C ASN A 242 -13.36 -6.96 -5.47
N CYS A 243 -13.28 -5.64 -5.63
CA CYS A 243 -14.46 -4.77 -5.70
C CYS A 243 -15.05 -4.64 -7.10
N LEU A 244 -14.29 -4.94 -8.17
CA LEU A 244 -14.83 -5.03 -9.53
C LEU A 244 -15.54 -6.35 -9.81
N LYS A 245 -15.10 -7.47 -9.22
CA LYS A 245 -15.68 -8.82 -9.46
C LYS A 245 -17.22 -8.92 -9.34
N PRO A 246 -17.90 -8.22 -8.41
CA PRO A 246 -19.36 -8.25 -8.35
C PRO A 246 -20.08 -7.60 -9.53
N TYR A 247 -19.37 -6.81 -10.34
CA TYR A 247 -19.98 -5.93 -11.36
C TYR A 247 -19.55 -6.25 -12.78
N MET A 248 -18.39 -6.88 -12.94
CA MET A 248 -17.82 -7.19 -14.26
C MET A 248 -16.90 -8.41 -14.19
N THR A 249 -16.55 -8.94 -15.35
CA THR A 249 -15.54 -10.00 -15.45
C THR A 249 -14.17 -9.43 -15.18
N VAL A 250 -13.46 -9.95 -14.17
CA VAL A 250 -12.06 -9.59 -13.85
C VAL A 250 -11.21 -10.85 -14.06
N VAL A 251 -10.35 -10.84 -15.06
CA VAL A 251 -9.40 -11.93 -15.36
C VAL A 251 -8.05 -11.57 -14.78
N VAL A 252 -7.59 -12.35 -13.82
CA VAL A 252 -6.30 -12.13 -13.14
C VAL A 252 -5.25 -13.07 -13.73
N ILE A 253 -4.11 -12.53 -14.16
CA ILE A 253 -3.01 -13.27 -14.76
C ILE A 253 -1.72 -12.92 -14.05
N GLY A 254 -0.92 -13.90 -13.67
CA GLY A 254 0.39 -13.70 -13.05
C GLY A 254 0.58 -14.49 -11.78
N GLN A 255 1.02 -13.84 -10.71
CA GLN A 255 1.34 -14.47 -9.44
C GLN A 255 0.30 -14.16 -8.37
N THR A 256 0.24 -15.04 -7.35
CA THR A 256 -0.58 -14.79 -6.14
C THR A 256 -0.16 -13.49 -5.47
N THR A 257 -1.13 -12.67 -5.12
CA THR A 257 -0.92 -11.35 -4.51
C THR A 257 -0.52 -11.44 -3.03
N THR A 258 -0.25 -10.31 -2.38
CA THR A 258 0.25 -10.24 -0.99
C THR A 258 -0.76 -10.71 0.06
N GLY A 259 -2.05 -10.51 -0.14
CA GLY A 259 -3.10 -10.79 0.85
C GLY A 259 -3.24 -9.70 1.91
N LYS A 260 -3.19 -8.42 1.52
CA LYS A 260 -3.45 -7.27 2.40
C LYS A 260 -4.90 -6.82 2.27
N ASP A 261 -5.77 -7.45 3.04
CA ASP A 261 -7.22 -7.20 3.10
C ASP A 261 -7.61 -6.05 4.04
N VAL A 262 -6.61 -5.43 4.65
CA VAL A 262 -6.73 -4.42 5.71
C VAL A 262 -6.16 -3.08 5.28
N GLY A 263 -6.64 -2.02 5.93
CA GLY A 263 -6.18 -0.67 5.71
C GLY A 263 -5.82 0.05 7.02
N MET A 264 -5.14 1.17 6.87
CA MET A 264 -4.62 1.95 7.99
C MET A 264 -4.95 3.43 7.82
N HIS A 265 -5.06 4.11 8.96
CA HIS A 265 -5.08 5.57 9.01
C HIS A 265 -3.88 6.05 9.82
N PRO A 266 -3.18 7.11 9.38
CA PRO A 266 -2.11 7.70 10.16
C PRO A 266 -2.69 8.34 11.43
N LEU A 267 -2.05 8.06 12.55
CA LEU A 267 -2.32 8.70 13.83
C LEU A 267 -1.09 9.50 14.23
N SER A 268 -1.25 10.81 14.39
CA SER A 268 -0.16 11.70 14.77
C SER A 268 -0.61 12.71 15.82
N SER A 269 0.33 13.16 16.62
CA SER A 269 0.11 14.17 17.64
C SER A 269 1.31 15.11 17.70
N ARG A 270 1.08 16.38 18.05
CA ARG A 270 2.17 17.32 18.38
C ARG A 270 2.96 16.90 19.63
N TYR A 271 2.43 15.99 20.44
CA TYR A 271 3.05 15.50 21.66
C TYR A 271 3.79 14.17 21.46
N CYS A 272 3.72 13.56 20.27
CA CYS A 272 4.40 12.32 19.95
C CYS A 272 5.34 12.54 18.77
N LYS A 273 6.60 12.11 18.93
CA LYS A 273 7.65 12.19 17.91
C LYS A 273 7.50 11.13 16.82
N TYR A 274 6.45 10.30 16.91
CA TYR A 274 6.17 9.24 15.95
C TYR A 274 4.80 9.42 15.33
N VAL A 275 4.70 9.06 14.06
CA VAL A 275 3.44 8.80 13.37
C VAL A 275 3.18 7.31 13.45
N LEU A 276 2.01 6.94 13.91
CA LEU A 276 1.58 5.54 13.96
C LEU A 276 0.78 5.22 12.72
N MET A 277 1.02 4.06 12.14
CA MET A 277 0.28 3.49 11.01
C MET A 277 -0.34 2.15 11.42
N PRO A 278 -1.28 2.14 12.39
CA PRO A 278 -1.93 0.90 12.79
C PRO A 278 -2.93 0.44 11.72
N ILE A 279 -3.14 -0.86 11.62
CA ILE A 279 -4.32 -1.38 10.94
C ILE A 279 -5.57 -0.91 11.68
N THR A 280 -6.48 -0.24 10.98
CA THR A 280 -7.69 0.33 11.58
C THR A 280 -8.97 -0.27 11.02
N PHE A 281 -8.94 -0.86 9.83
CA PHE A 281 -10.13 -1.45 9.20
C PHE A 281 -9.78 -2.62 8.27
N ARG A 282 -10.80 -3.41 7.99
CA ARG A 282 -10.83 -4.44 6.95
C ARG A 282 -11.87 -4.07 5.89
N THR A 283 -11.59 -4.38 4.62
CA THR A 283 -12.49 -4.07 3.52
C THR A 283 -13.26 -5.30 3.04
N TYR A 284 -14.49 -5.08 2.60
CA TYR A 284 -15.36 -6.08 2.01
C TYR A 284 -16.01 -5.51 0.76
N ASN A 285 -16.11 -6.30 -0.30
CA ASN A 285 -16.79 -5.91 -1.53
C ASN A 285 -18.32 -5.91 -1.37
N ALA A 286 -19.04 -5.62 -2.46
CA ALA A 286 -20.51 -5.49 -2.47
C ALA A 286 -21.26 -6.77 -2.10
N VAL A 287 -20.63 -7.93 -2.19
CA VAL A 287 -21.21 -9.22 -1.80
C VAL A 287 -20.66 -9.75 -0.46
N GLY A 288 -19.97 -8.89 0.28
CA GLY A 288 -19.47 -9.20 1.62
C GLY A 288 -18.21 -10.06 1.67
N VAL A 289 -17.42 -10.10 0.58
CA VAL A 289 -16.18 -10.87 0.49
C VAL A 289 -14.98 -9.95 0.67
N SER A 290 -14.05 -10.32 1.55
CA SER A 290 -12.74 -9.69 1.73
C SER A 290 -11.69 -10.38 0.86
N VAL A 291 -10.56 -9.70 0.65
CA VAL A 291 -9.38 -10.32 0.03
C VAL A 291 -8.87 -11.44 0.94
N PRO A 292 -8.51 -12.62 0.40
CA PRO A 292 -7.91 -13.68 1.21
C PRO A 292 -6.57 -13.23 1.82
N VAL A 293 -6.32 -13.54 3.08
CA VAL A 293 -5.04 -13.22 3.76
C VAL A 293 -3.82 -13.91 3.12
N THR A 294 -4.06 -14.95 2.34
CA THR A 294 -3.05 -15.66 1.55
C THR A 294 -2.83 -15.06 0.15
N GLY A 295 -3.56 -13.99 -0.18
CA GLY A 295 -3.55 -13.35 -1.48
C GLY A 295 -4.61 -13.87 -2.44
N ILE A 296 -4.83 -13.12 -3.51
CA ILE A 296 -5.69 -13.51 -4.63
C ILE A 296 -4.87 -14.43 -5.54
N VAL A 297 -5.34 -15.66 -5.67
CA VAL A 297 -4.76 -16.59 -6.65
C VAL A 297 -5.26 -16.18 -8.04
N PRO A 298 -4.37 -15.99 -9.02
CA PRO A 298 -4.74 -15.66 -10.39
C PRO A 298 -5.56 -16.74 -11.07
N ASP A 299 -6.43 -16.35 -12.00
CA ASP A 299 -7.14 -17.28 -12.88
C ASP A 299 -6.16 -18.01 -13.82
N ILE A 300 -5.05 -17.36 -14.18
CA ILE A 300 -3.93 -17.91 -14.94
C ILE A 300 -2.66 -17.66 -14.13
N LEU A 301 -2.22 -18.70 -13.41
CA LEU A 301 -1.07 -18.64 -12.51
C LEU A 301 0.25 -18.86 -13.26
N TYR A 302 1.26 -18.07 -12.90
CA TYR A 302 2.65 -18.19 -13.35
C TYR A 302 3.60 -18.26 -12.16
N GLU A 303 4.61 -19.11 -12.24
CA GLU A 303 5.73 -19.16 -11.30
C GLU A 303 6.80 -18.12 -11.68
N ASP A 304 7.58 -17.63 -10.69
CA ASP A 304 8.60 -16.57 -10.88
C ASP A 304 9.52 -16.78 -12.08
N GLU A 305 10.05 -17.99 -12.19
CA GLU A 305 11.03 -18.35 -13.21
C GLU A 305 10.47 -18.38 -14.64
N SER A 306 9.15 -18.40 -14.77
CA SER A 306 8.45 -18.43 -16.06
C SER A 306 8.13 -17.05 -16.62
N ILE A 307 8.25 -15.99 -15.77
CA ILE A 307 7.95 -14.61 -16.18
C ILE A 307 9.21 -13.98 -16.77
N THR A 308 9.23 -13.81 -18.08
CA THR A 308 10.36 -13.29 -18.84
C THR A 308 9.93 -12.16 -19.78
N GLY A 309 10.90 -11.37 -20.25
CA GLY A 309 10.66 -10.26 -21.15
C GLY A 309 10.60 -8.91 -20.46
N LYS A 310 10.48 -7.85 -21.24
CA LYS A 310 10.41 -6.47 -20.75
C LYS A 310 8.94 -6.06 -20.59
N ILE A 311 8.58 -5.50 -19.44
CA ILE A 311 7.24 -4.95 -19.18
C ILE A 311 6.81 -4.03 -20.33
N GLY A 312 5.61 -4.28 -20.86
CA GLY A 312 5.04 -3.55 -22.00
C GLY A 312 5.45 -4.07 -23.37
N ASP A 313 6.31 -5.09 -23.47
CA ASP A 313 6.56 -5.79 -24.73
C ASP A 313 5.48 -6.84 -24.96
N VAL A 314 4.95 -6.93 -26.17
CA VAL A 314 3.91 -7.92 -26.56
C VAL A 314 4.37 -9.36 -26.38
N ASN A 315 5.68 -9.60 -26.39
CA ASN A 315 6.28 -10.91 -26.17
C ASN A 315 6.63 -11.17 -24.70
N GLU A 316 6.36 -10.20 -23.79
CA GLU A 316 6.53 -10.43 -22.38
C GLU A 316 5.46 -11.42 -21.89
N THR A 317 5.83 -12.32 -20.99
CA THR A 317 5.03 -13.48 -20.61
C THR A 317 3.59 -13.13 -20.19
N LEU A 318 3.39 -12.18 -19.28
CA LEU A 318 2.05 -11.88 -18.74
C LEU A 318 1.23 -11.05 -19.74
N LEU A 319 1.84 -10.05 -20.37
CA LEU A 319 1.17 -9.22 -21.36
C LEU A 319 0.81 -10.04 -22.61
N GLY A 320 1.77 -10.84 -23.13
CA GLY A 320 1.51 -11.73 -24.25
C GLY A 320 0.35 -12.68 -23.96
N ARG A 321 0.33 -13.27 -22.75
CA ARG A 321 -0.75 -14.15 -22.34
C ARG A 321 -2.11 -13.43 -22.28
N ALA A 322 -2.16 -12.21 -21.76
CA ALA A 322 -3.40 -11.43 -21.72
C ALA A 322 -3.92 -11.13 -23.14
N LEU A 323 -3.03 -10.76 -24.07
CA LEU A 323 -3.38 -10.52 -25.47
C LEU A 323 -3.89 -11.80 -26.16
N GLU A 324 -3.30 -12.96 -25.87
CA GLU A 324 -3.80 -14.27 -26.36
C GLU A 324 -5.20 -14.57 -25.81
N GLU A 325 -5.46 -14.40 -24.51
CA GLU A 325 -6.78 -14.66 -23.91
C GLU A 325 -7.87 -13.75 -24.50
N ILE A 326 -7.55 -12.49 -24.78
CA ILE A 326 -8.46 -11.56 -25.43
C ILE A 326 -8.84 -12.06 -26.83
N THR A 327 -7.89 -12.63 -27.58
CA THR A 327 -8.11 -13.10 -28.94
C THR A 327 -8.81 -14.46 -29.01
N LYS A 328 -8.52 -15.38 -28.08
CA LYS A 328 -9.18 -16.70 -27.99
C LYS A 328 -10.68 -16.59 -27.76
N THR A 329 -11.12 -15.64 -26.93
CA THR A 329 -12.52 -15.43 -26.60
C THR A 329 -13.37 -15.04 -27.83
N ASN A 330 -12.76 -14.58 -28.92
CA ASN A 330 -13.46 -14.23 -30.17
C ASN A 330 -13.70 -15.40 -31.12
N ASN A 331 -13.01 -16.53 -30.94
CA ASN A 331 -13.13 -17.71 -31.79
C ASN A 331 -14.22 -18.71 -31.33
N ILE A 332 -14.98 -18.35 -30.25
CA ILE A 332 -16.04 -19.18 -29.68
C ILE A 332 -17.41 -18.52 -29.96
N LYS A 333 -17.62 -18.00 -31.16
CA LYS A 333 -18.94 -17.55 -31.62
C LYS A 333 -19.45 -18.42 -32.75
#